data_0aac7cad684b9a8bc96f929cc501b8ca
#
_entry.id   0aac7cad684b9a8bc96f929cc501b8ca
#
_cell.length_a   1.000
_cell.length_b   1.000
_cell.length_c   1.000
_cell.angle_alpha   90.00
_cell.angle_beta   90.00
_cell.angle_gamma   90.00
#
_symmetry.space_group_name_H-M   'P 1'
#
loop_
_entity.id
_entity.type
_entity.pdbx_description
1 polymer ?
#
loop_
_entity_poly.entity_id
_entity_poly.type
_entity_poly.pdbx_seq_one_letter_code
_entity_poly.pdbx_strand_id
1 'polypeptide(L)'
;MKLKLLLPLLFLITANIQAQKTTDIILDEAYEQAKLEDKNVLVIFKASWCKWCKNLEENLNNEKVKSLMDANYITIHLTVNESKDNRHLETPGAHLLLDKYMGKKAGLPFWLIFDQNRGLIGNSYGKRGKNMGSPSNAKEIEDFKIVLKETSKLTEEELALIGDVFLNNN
;
A
#
# COMPACT_ATOMS: atom_id res chain seq x y z
N MET A 1 -47.96 23.24 47.37
CA MET A 1 -47.06 22.12 47.03
C MET A 1 -46.57 22.31 45.60
N LYS A 2 -45.31 22.73 45.38
CA LYS A 2 -44.75 22.95 44.03
C LYS A 2 -44.01 21.68 43.64
N LEU A 3 -44.56 20.92 42.70
CA LEU A 3 -43.97 19.74 42.10
C LEU A 3 -42.85 20.18 41.13
N LYS A 4 -41.58 20.03 41.54
CA LYS A 4 -40.43 20.26 40.67
C LYS A 4 -40.24 19.05 39.75
N LEU A 5 -40.63 19.23 38.50
CA LEU A 5 -40.39 18.26 37.42
C LEU A 5 -38.90 18.29 37.04
N LEU A 6 -38.14 17.35 37.56
CA LEU A 6 -36.73 17.10 37.14
C LEU A 6 -36.75 16.34 35.81
N LEU A 7 -36.50 17.04 34.73
CA LEU A 7 -36.31 16.46 33.40
C LEU A 7 -34.89 15.86 33.37
N PRO A 8 -34.69 14.53 33.23
CA PRO A 8 -33.33 14.00 33.02
C PRO A 8 -32.86 14.35 31.61
N LEU A 9 -31.82 15.17 31.53
CA LEU A 9 -31.12 15.47 30.27
C LEU A 9 -30.39 14.21 29.85
N LEU A 10 -31.01 13.42 28.95
CA LEU A 10 -30.43 12.23 28.34
C LEU A 10 -29.34 12.68 27.35
N PHE A 11 -28.10 12.72 27.80
CA PHE A 11 -26.94 12.99 26.95
C PHE A 11 -26.75 11.77 26.03
N LEU A 12 -27.27 11.84 24.79
CA LEU A 12 -26.98 10.87 23.73
C LEU A 12 -25.52 11.04 23.32
N ILE A 13 -24.63 10.24 23.93
CA ILE A 13 -23.27 10.08 23.46
C ILE A 13 -23.36 9.29 22.16
N THR A 14 -23.38 9.97 21.04
CA THR A 14 -23.19 9.36 19.72
C THR A 14 -21.72 8.94 19.61
N ALA A 15 -21.42 7.70 19.98
CA ALA A 15 -20.13 7.10 19.67
C ALA A 15 -20.03 7.02 18.14
N ASN A 16 -19.17 7.86 17.53
CA ASN A 16 -18.79 7.71 16.15
C ASN A 16 -17.95 6.43 16.05
N ILE A 17 -18.59 5.28 15.81
CA ILE A 17 -17.92 4.05 15.44
C ILE A 17 -17.48 4.24 14.00
N GLN A 18 -16.25 4.68 13.82
CA GLN A 18 -15.61 4.74 12.51
C GLN A 18 -15.24 3.31 12.13
N ALA A 19 -16.10 2.66 11.36
CA ALA A 19 -15.82 1.34 10.82
C ALA A 19 -14.59 1.41 9.91
N GLN A 20 -13.63 0.52 10.10
CA GLN A 20 -12.46 0.41 9.23
C GLN A 20 -12.92 0.10 7.79
N LYS A 21 -12.39 0.85 6.81
CA LYS A 21 -12.69 0.59 5.40
C LYS A 21 -12.24 -0.80 4.99
N THR A 22 -13.05 -1.51 4.23
CA THR A 22 -12.69 -2.80 3.65
C THR A 22 -11.73 -2.62 2.47
N THR A 23 -11.01 -3.68 2.13
CA THR A 23 -10.12 -3.71 0.96
C THR A 23 -10.83 -3.30 -0.32
N ASP A 24 -12.08 -3.75 -0.53
CA ASP A 24 -12.84 -3.43 -1.74
C ASP A 24 -13.14 -1.93 -1.83
N ILE A 25 -13.54 -1.31 -0.72
CA ILE A 25 -13.78 0.16 -0.69
C ILE A 25 -12.49 0.93 -0.96
N ILE A 26 -11.38 0.53 -0.33
CA ILE A 26 -10.07 1.19 -0.53
C ILE A 26 -9.63 1.07 -1.99
N LEU A 27 -9.78 -0.11 -2.61
CA LEU A 27 -9.46 -0.34 -4.02
C LEU A 27 -10.36 0.47 -4.95
N ASP A 28 -11.66 0.51 -4.70
CA ASP A 28 -12.60 1.26 -5.54
C ASP A 28 -12.25 2.75 -5.54
N GLU A 29 -12.01 3.34 -4.38
CA GLU A 29 -11.57 4.74 -4.25
C GLU A 29 -10.24 4.99 -4.99
N ALA A 30 -9.28 4.07 -4.85
CA ALA A 30 -7.97 4.19 -5.52
C ALA A 30 -8.09 4.10 -7.05
N TYR A 31 -8.93 3.21 -7.58
CA TYR A 31 -9.16 3.11 -9.03
C TYR A 31 -9.89 4.32 -9.60
N GLU A 32 -10.88 4.86 -8.89
CA GLU A 32 -11.55 6.10 -9.33
C GLU A 32 -10.56 7.27 -9.38
N GLN A 33 -9.72 7.42 -8.36
CA GLN A 33 -8.68 8.44 -8.34
C GLN A 33 -7.65 8.22 -9.46
N ALA A 34 -7.20 6.98 -9.67
CA ALA A 34 -6.24 6.63 -10.71
C ALA A 34 -6.76 7.00 -12.12
N LYS A 35 -8.04 6.77 -12.40
CA LYS A 35 -8.67 7.18 -13.65
C LYS A 35 -8.70 8.69 -13.84
N LEU A 36 -9.01 9.44 -12.78
CA LEU A 36 -9.07 10.91 -12.82
C LEU A 36 -7.69 11.53 -13.06
N GLU A 37 -6.64 10.90 -12.51
CA GLU A 37 -5.28 11.44 -12.54
C GLU A 37 -4.37 10.79 -13.61
N ASP A 38 -4.90 9.87 -14.42
CA ASP A 38 -4.14 9.08 -15.42
C ASP A 38 -2.92 8.37 -14.82
N LYS A 39 -3.15 7.70 -13.67
CA LYS A 39 -2.15 6.95 -12.89
C LYS A 39 -2.51 5.47 -12.77
N ASN A 40 -1.56 4.66 -12.33
CA ASN A 40 -1.78 3.27 -11.96
C ASN A 40 -1.96 3.14 -10.43
N VAL A 41 -2.43 1.99 -9.94
CA VAL A 41 -2.63 1.73 -8.52
C VAL A 41 -1.53 0.81 -8.01
N LEU A 42 -0.72 1.28 -7.05
CA LEU A 42 0.30 0.50 -6.34
C LEU A 42 -0.28 0.05 -4.99
N VAL A 43 -0.51 -1.25 -4.86
CA VAL A 43 -1.02 -1.88 -3.62
C VAL A 43 0.14 -2.50 -2.87
N ILE A 44 0.41 -2.05 -1.65
CA ILE A 44 1.49 -2.56 -0.79
C ILE A 44 0.89 -3.29 0.40
N PHE A 45 1.16 -4.60 0.52
CA PHE A 45 0.83 -5.39 1.70
C PHE A 45 1.95 -5.29 2.73
N LYS A 46 1.58 -4.93 3.95
CA LYS A 46 2.51 -4.72 5.07
C LYS A 46 1.97 -5.25 6.39
N ALA A 47 2.84 -5.31 7.41
CA ALA A 47 2.47 -5.56 8.79
C ALA A 47 3.25 -4.62 9.72
N SER A 48 2.74 -4.35 10.92
CA SER A 48 3.35 -3.43 11.88
C SER A 48 4.74 -3.88 12.35
N TRP A 49 4.96 -5.18 12.44
CA TRP A 49 6.23 -5.80 12.85
C TRP A 49 7.28 -5.91 11.71
N CYS A 50 6.88 -5.61 10.46
CA CYS A 50 7.69 -5.88 9.27
C CYS A 50 8.77 -4.80 9.07
N LYS A 51 10.02 -5.12 9.37
CA LYS A 51 11.17 -4.23 9.18
C LYS A 51 11.36 -3.82 7.70
N TRP A 52 11.29 -4.79 6.77
CA TRP A 52 11.44 -4.53 5.35
C TRP A 52 10.30 -3.69 4.76
N CYS A 53 9.11 -3.74 5.38
CA CYS A 53 8.00 -2.85 4.98
C CYS A 53 8.32 -1.40 5.33
N LYS A 54 8.90 -1.14 6.51
CA LYS A 54 9.35 0.20 6.91
C LYS A 54 10.44 0.71 5.99
N ASN A 55 11.41 -0.13 5.66
CA ASN A 55 12.48 0.22 4.73
C ASN A 55 11.94 0.59 3.33
N LEU A 56 11.01 -0.20 2.76
CA LEU A 56 10.33 0.16 1.51
C LEU A 56 9.62 1.52 1.62
N GLU A 57 8.89 1.73 2.71
CA GLU A 57 8.12 2.95 2.96
C GLU A 57 9.03 4.18 3.09
N GLU A 58 10.18 4.05 3.78
CA GLU A 58 11.21 5.08 3.89
C GLU A 58 11.80 5.44 2.52
N ASN A 59 12.11 4.45 1.69
CA ASN A 59 12.63 4.67 0.35
C ASN A 59 11.60 5.36 -0.57
N LEU A 60 10.35 4.91 -0.55
CA LEU A 60 9.27 5.52 -1.34
C LEU A 60 8.92 6.94 -0.87
N ASN A 61 9.09 7.25 0.41
CA ASN A 61 8.87 8.59 0.99
C ASN A 61 10.11 9.49 0.96
N ASN A 62 11.24 9.02 0.43
CA ASN A 62 12.41 9.87 0.21
C ASN A 62 12.03 11.07 -0.67
N GLU A 63 12.47 12.27 -0.33
CA GLU A 63 12.09 13.53 -1.01
C GLU A 63 12.29 13.47 -2.54
N LYS A 64 13.34 12.79 -3.01
CA LYS A 64 13.64 12.64 -4.43
C LYS A 64 12.76 11.63 -5.14
N VAL A 65 12.27 10.61 -4.42
CA VAL A 65 11.50 9.48 -4.98
C VAL A 65 10.00 9.73 -4.89
N LYS A 66 9.54 10.32 -3.79
CA LYS A 66 8.12 10.50 -3.50
C LYS A 66 7.36 11.19 -4.62
N SER A 67 7.87 12.32 -5.12
CA SER A 67 7.21 13.07 -6.19
C SER A 67 7.09 12.26 -7.49
N LEU A 68 8.10 11.44 -7.81
CA LEU A 68 8.13 10.56 -8.97
C LEU A 68 7.10 9.44 -8.84
N MET A 69 7.03 8.82 -7.66
CA MET A 69 6.03 7.77 -7.39
C MET A 69 4.62 8.34 -7.39
N ASP A 70 4.38 9.45 -6.70
CA ASP A 70 3.08 10.12 -6.64
C ASP A 70 2.59 10.62 -8.02
N ALA A 71 3.51 10.97 -8.93
CA ALA A 71 3.15 11.36 -10.31
C ALA A 71 2.64 10.19 -11.15
N ASN A 72 3.00 8.95 -10.80
CA ASN A 72 2.70 7.77 -11.60
C ASN A 72 1.71 6.80 -10.95
N TYR A 73 1.60 6.82 -9.61
CA TYR A 73 0.81 5.84 -8.87
C TYR A 73 -0.09 6.46 -7.81
N ILE A 74 -1.27 5.90 -7.65
CA ILE A 74 -2.06 6.00 -6.42
C ILE A 74 -1.60 4.85 -5.53
N THR A 75 -0.87 5.17 -4.46
CA THR A 75 -0.31 4.15 -3.56
C THR A 75 -1.25 3.90 -2.39
N ILE A 76 -1.63 2.64 -2.18
CA ILE A 76 -2.43 2.20 -1.03
C ILE A 76 -1.71 1.13 -0.22
N HIS A 77 -1.94 1.14 1.07
CA HIS A 77 -1.36 0.18 2.00
C HIS A 77 -2.45 -0.71 2.60
N LEU A 78 -2.25 -2.01 2.55
CA LEU A 78 -3.13 -3.02 3.13
C LEU A 78 -2.37 -3.77 4.23
N THR A 79 -2.88 -3.70 5.46
CA THR A 79 -2.26 -4.41 6.60
C THR A 79 -2.75 -5.85 6.64
N VAL A 80 -1.80 -6.80 6.74
CA VAL A 80 -2.04 -8.25 6.77
C VAL A 80 -1.06 -8.94 7.73
N ASN A 81 -1.38 -10.17 8.12
CA ASN A 81 -0.47 -11.05 8.88
C ASN A 81 0.04 -10.44 10.20
N GLU A 82 -0.80 -9.70 10.89
CA GLU A 82 -0.48 -9.16 12.21
C GLU A 82 -0.39 -10.26 13.28
N SER A 83 0.29 -9.95 14.38
CA SER A 83 0.26 -10.79 15.58
C SER A 83 -1.16 -10.93 16.15
N LYS A 84 -1.42 -11.94 16.98
CA LYS A 84 -2.75 -12.15 17.59
C LYS A 84 -3.30 -10.90 18.27
N ASP A 85 -2.43 -10.16 18.96
CA ASP A 85 -2.83 -8.99 19.74
C ASP A 85 -3.11 -7.77 18.84
N ASN A 86 -2.53 -7.76 17.62
CA ASN A 86 -2.64 -6.67 16.67
C ASN A 86 -3.57 -6.96 15.48
N ARG A 87 -4.32 -8.07 15.50
CA ARG A 87 -5.24 -8.42 14.40
C ARG A 87 -6.28 -7.33 14.08
N HIS A 88 -6.61 -6.51 15.04
CA HIS A 88 -7.50 -5.37 14.83
C HIS A 88 -6.95 -4.30 13.89
N LEU A 89 -5.63 -4.34 13.58
CA LEU A 89 -4.98 -3.47 12.61
C LEU A 89 -5.09 -3.99 11.16
N GLU A 90 -5.44 -5.26 10.97
CA GLU A 90 -5.54 -5.84 9.63
C GLU A 90 -6.67 -5.20 8.83
N THR A 91 -6.39 -4.90 7.56
CA THR A 91 -7.40 -4.37 6.64
C THR A 91 -8.39 -5.49 6.28
N PRO A 92 -9.70 -5.33 6.56
CA PRO A 92 -10.68 -6.36 6.27
C PRO A 92 -10.68 -6.77 4.80
N GLY A 93 -10.52 -8.07 4.52
CA GLY A 93 -10.46 -8.63 3.17
C GLY A 93 -9.08 -8.61 2.50
N ALA A 94 -8.07 -7.93 3.06
CA ALA A 94 -6.74 -7.80 2.43
C ALA A 94 -6.05 -9.16 2.22
N HIS A 95 -6.22 -10.10 3.14
CA HIS A 95 -5.66 -11.45 3.01
C HIS A 95 -6.23 -12.22 1.81
N LEU A 96 -7.49 -11.99 1.43
CA LEU A 96 -8.10 -12.62 0.25
C LEU A 96 -7.45 -12.11 -1.04
N LEU A 97 -7.20 -10.82 -1.11
CA LEU A 97 -6.49 -10.22 -2.24
C LEU A 97 -5.05 -10.72 -2.32
N LEU A 98 -4.34 -10.79 -1.18
CA LEU A 98 -2.98 -11.33 -1.11
C LEU A 98 -2.92 -12.77 -1.59
N ASP A 99 -3.84 -13.62 -1.12
CA ASP A 99 -3.92 -15.03 -1.49
C ASP A 99 -4.22 -15.22 -2.99
N LYS A 100 -5.14 -14.42 -3.54
CA LYS A 100 -5.50 -14.43 -4.96
C LYS A 100 -4.29 -14.26 -5.87
N TYR A 101 -3.34 -13.43 -5.48
CA TYR A 101 -2.13 -13.14 -6.27
C TYR A 101 -0.88 -13.84 -5.73
N MET A 102 -1.06 -14.95 -5.02
CA MET A 102 -0.02 -15.84 -4.49
C MET A 102 0.97 -15.16 -3.51
N GLY A 103 0.62 -14.01 -2.98
CA GLY A 103 1.46 -13.28 -2.02
C GLY A 103 1.57 -13.93 -0.65
N LYS A 104 0.68 -14.86 -0.28
CA LYS A 104 0.66 -15.53 1.04
C LYS A 104 1.98 -16.19 1.44
N LYS A 105 2.72 -16.73 0.48
CA LYS A 105 4.02 -17.40 0.70
C LYS A 105 5.22 -16.52 0.35
N ALA A 106 4.97 -15.30 -0.12
CA ALA A 106 6.02 -14.44 -0.65
C ALA A 106 6.83 -13.72 0.44
N GLY A 107 6.28 -13.60 1.66
CA GLY A 107 6.81 -12.67 2.67
C GLY A 107 6.36 -11.23 2.44
N LEU A 108 6.68 -10.35 3.40
CA LEU A 108 6.32 -8.93 3.35
C LEU A 108 7.58 -8.05 3.28
N PRO A 109 7.51 -6.88 2.64
CA PRO A 109 6.36 -6.39 1.89
C PRO A 109 6.10 -7.22 0.64
N PHE A 110 4.85 -7.29 0.22
CA PHE A 110 4.45 -7.78 -1.08
C PHE A 110 3.66 -6.68 -1.78
N TRP A 111 3.82 -6.50 -3.09
CA TRP A 111 3.10 -5.44 -3.78
C TRP A 111 2.63 -5.85 -5.17
N LEU A 112 1.56 -5.20 -5.59
CA LEU A 112 0.88 -5.38 -6.87
C LEU A 112 0.71 -4.02 -7.53
N ILE A 113 0.82 -3.97 -8.85
CA ILE A 113 0.50 -2.78 -9.63
C ILE A 113 -0.64 -3.13 -10.58
N PHE A 114 -1.71 -2.35 -10.52
CA PHE A 114 -2.87 -2.47 -11.38
C PHE A 114 -2.99 -1.24 -12.28
N ASP A 115 -3.47 -1.45 -13.50
CA ASP A 115 -3.92 -0.35 -14.36
C ASP A 115 -5.27 0.21 -13.89
N GLN A 116 -5.71 1.29 -14.54
CA GLN A 116 -6.99 1.95 -14.26
C GLN A 116 -8.22 1.06 -14.51
N ASN A 117 -8.07 -0.02 -15.28
CA ASN A 117 -9.11 -0.98 -15.59
C ASN A 117 -9.06 -2.23 -14.69
N ARG A 118 -8.30 -2.17 -13.59
CA ARG A 118 -8.10 -3.26 -12.62
C ARG A 118 -7.32 -4.46 -13.16
N GLY A 119 -6.63 -4.31 -14.30
CA GLY A 119 -5.70 -5.29 -14.84
C GLY A 119 -4.40 -5.32 -14.03
N LEU A 120 -3.94 -6.51 -13.60
CA LEU A 120 -2.63 -6.65 -12.97
C LEU A 120 -1.54 -6.45 -14.03
N ILE A 121 -0.69 -5.43 -13.88
CA ILE A 121 0.38 -5.09 -14.82
C ILE A 121 1.78 -5.24 -14.22
N GLY A 122 1.91 -5.40 -12.90
CA GLY A 122 3.19 -5.63 -12.22
C GLY A 122 3.02 -6.19 -10.82
N ASN A 123 4.06 -6.81 -10.30
CA ASN A 123 4.10 -7.30 -8.93
C ASN A 123 5.54 -7.44 -8.41
N SER A 124 5.68 -7.74 -7.11
CA SER A 124 6.98 -7.83 -6.43
C SER A 124 7.79 -9.10 -6.71
N TYR A 125 7.30 -10.02 -7.52
CA TYR A 125 8.08 -11.22 -7.86
C TYR A 125 9.22 -10.97 -8.87
N GLY A 126 9.12 -9.92 -9.67
CA GLY A 126 10.10 -9.62 -10.70
C GLY A 126 10.29 -10.77 -11.68
N LYS A 127 11.29 -10.64 -12.56
CA LYS A 127 11.59 -11.65 -13.61
C LYS A 127 12.07 -13.01 -13.05
N ARG A 128 12.55 -13.04 -11.81
CA ARG A 128 13.14 -14.26 -11.19
C ARG A 128 12.14 -15.06 -10.37
N GLY A 129 10.89 -14.65 -10.30
CA GLY A 129 9.85 -15.34 -9.55
C GLY A 129 10.05 -15.37 -8.03
N LYS A 130 10.94 -14.50 -7.50
CA LYS A 130 11.16 -14.30 -6.07
C LYS A 130 10.63 -12.94 -5.65
N ASN A 131 9.98 -12.89 -4.50
CA ASN A 131 9.54 -11.63 -3.95
C ASN A 131 10.75 -10.74 -3.62
N MET A 132 10.90 -9.62 -4.32
CA MET A 132 11.93 -8.62 -4.04
C MET A 132 11.53 -7.70 -2.88
N GLY A 133 10.25 -7.65 -2.54
CA GLY A 133 9.72 -6.93 -1.38
C GLY A 133 10.19 -5.47 -1.31
N SER A 134 11.17 -5.20 -0.45
CA SER A 134 11.96 -3.96 -0.45
C SER A 134 13.29 -4.23 -1.16
N PRO A 135 13.44 -3.81 -2.42
CA PRO A 135 14.67 -4.06 -3.17
C PRO A 135 15.91 -3.50 -2.45
N SER A 136 16.90 -4.34 -2.19
CA SER A 136 18.04 -4.02 -1.30
C SER A 136 19.42 -4.32 -1.88
N ASN A 137 19.47 -4.94 -3.05
CA ASN A 137 20.72 -5.22 -3.76
C ASN A 137 20.58 -4.86 -5.24
N ALA A 138 21.71 -4.72 -5.92
CA ALA A 138 21.74 -4.26 -7.31
C ALA A 138 20.83 -5.07 -8.25
N LYS A 139 20.67 -6.38 -8.03
CA LYS A 139 19.83 -7.23 -8.88
C LYS A 139 18.32 -6.99 -8.63
N GLU A 140 17.93 -6.85 -7.37
CA GLU A 140 16.53 -6.55 -7.02
C GLU A 140 16.14 -5.14 -7.46
N ILE A 141 17.07 -4.18 -7.30
CA ILE A 141 16.86 -2.79 -7.76
C ILE A 141 16.69 -2.74 -9.27
N GLU A 142 17.51 -3.50 -10.03
CA GLU A 142 17.35 -3.56 -11.48
C GLU A 142 16.02 -4.20 -11.89
N ASP A 143 15.62 -5.30 -11.26
CA ASP A 143 14.29 -5.90 -11.49
C ASP A 143 13.14 -4.92 -11.14
N PHE A 144 13.29 -4.15 -10.06
CA PHE A 144 12.32 -3.13 -9.66
C PHE A 144 12.20 -2.00 -10.70
N LYS A 145 13.35 -1.48 -11.16
CA LYS A 145 13.38 -0.46 -12.22
C LYS A 145 12.70 -0.95 -13.49
N ILE A 146 12.90 -2.21 -13.87
CA ILE A 146 12.22 -2.80 -15.03
C ILE A 146 10.71 -2.78 -14.83
N VAL A 147 10.20 -3.21 -13.65
CA VAL A 147 8.76 -3.17 -13.37
C VAL A 147 8.25 -1.73 -13.40
N LEU A 148 8.95 -0.78 -12.79
CA LEU A 148 8.55 0.63 -12.82
C LEU A 148 8.52 1.17 -14.26
N LYS A 149 9.51 0.86 -15.09
CA LYS A 149 9.57 1.25 -16.51
C LYS A 149 8.37 0.73 -17.30
N GLU A 150 7.97 -0.53 -17.04
CA GLU A 150 6.84 -1.17 -17.74
C GLU A 150 5.47 -0.68 -17.25
N THR A 151 5.41 -0.07 -16.06
CA THR A 151 4.14 0.28 -15.39
C THR A 151 3.99 1.77 -15.09
N SER A 152 4.87 2.63 -15.61
CA SER A 152 4.82 4.08 -15.38
C SER A 152 5.31 4.87 -16.59
N LYS A 153 5.31 6.20 -16.45
CA LYS A 153 5.86 7.15 -17.42
C LYS A 153 7.25 7.65 -17.02
N LEU A 154 7.93 6.97 -16.07
CA LEU A 154 9.25 7.36 -15.58
C LEU A 154 10.32 7.26 -16.67
N THR A 155 11.16 8.27 -16.75
CA THR A 155 12.33 8.31 -17.64
C THR A 155 13.48 7.45 -17.10
N GLU A 156 14.47 7.16 -17.93
CA GLU A 156 15.66 6.40 -17.50
C GLU A 156 16.44 7.11 -16.39
N GLU A 157 16.51 8.45 -16.43
CA GLU A 157 17.16 9.27 -15.42
C GLU A 157 16.41 9.19 -14.06
N GLU A 158 15.08 9.24 -14.09
CA GLU A 158 14.24 9.10 -12.91
C GLU A 158 14.33 7.69 -12.31
N LEU A 159 14.35 6.66 -13.16
CA LEU A 159 14.56 5.27 -12.74
C LEU A 159 15.95 5.06 -12.12
N ALA A 160 17.00 5.70 -12.67
CA ALA A 160 18.34 5.67 -12.10
C ALA A 160 18.35 6.32 -10.72
N LEU A 161 17.74 7.51 -10.58
CA LEU A 161 17.61 8.22 -9.30
C LEU A 161 16.90 7.38 -8.23
N ILE A 162 15.79 6.72 -8.59
CA ILE A 162 15.08 5.80 -7.69
C ILE A 162 16.02 4.66 -7.27
N GLY A 163 16.72 4.05 -8.24
CA GLY A 163 17.67 2.96 -7.95
C GLY A 163 18.78 3.37 -6.99
N ASP A 164 19.36 4.55 -7.16
CA ASP A 164 20.40 5.09 -6.30
C ASP A 164 19.91 5.31 -4.85
N VAL A 165 18.70 5.85 -4.67
CA VAL A 165 18.10 6.01 -3.34
C VAL A 165 17.92 4.67 -2.65
N PHE A 166 17.38 3.67 -3.36
CA PHE A 166 17.17 2.33 -2.81
C PHE A 166 18.49 1.63 -2.48
N LEU A 167 19.57 1.86 -3.24
CA LEU A 167 20.87 1.26 -2.98
C LEU A 167 21.55 1.86 -1.74
N ASN A 168 21.40 3.17 -1.53
CA ASN A 168 22.12 3.90 -0.47
C ASN A 168 21.41 3.88 0.89
N ASN A 169 20.13 3.54 0.95
CA ASN A 169 19.34 3.51 2.19
C ASN A 169 19.14 2.10 2.79
N ASN A 170 19.82 1.07 2.27
CA ASN A 170 19.71 -0.32 2.74
C ASN A 170 20.89 -0.78 3.59
#